data_f9dfaf5273afdb2c0e29f8859a04adfc
#
_entry.id   f9dfaf5273afdb2c0e29f8859a04adfc
#
_cell.length_a   1.000
_cell.length_b   1.000
_cell.length_c   1.000
_cell.angle_alpha   90.00
_cell.angle_beta   90.00
_cell.angle_gamma   90.00
#
_symmetry.space_group_name_H-M   'P 1'
#
loop_
_entity.id
_entity.type
_entity.pdbx_description
1 polymer ?
#
loop_
_entity_poly.entity_id
_entity_poly.type
_entity_poly.pdbx_seq_one_letter_code
_entity_poly.pdbx_strand_id
1 'polypeptide(L)'
;YLTERKKDEDQWKWILGSKFYSINQKSNVSPKLRVPAYRYVFKDFLEKNKINATNFVAVGSLAKGGLSNAWGCGVARLSEREMDSYPFSRIDIEESYEIVARRMGISGANSDDLSDYFGLDHWSQPPIEMDQFHSMLFKRYLKHREMLNLTGFKLGRSRVAAISRNLGNRKACDLSGNCLWGCHKDSLYSAAHELTSLLKFPSFKYKSGFIVDEVIKNDIGVVIKGEDGFLNETITAKRIFLAAGTLATTRLAL
;
A
#
# COMPACT_ATOMS: atom_id res chain seq x y z
N TYR A 1 -6.60 -7.68 18.40
CA TYR A 1 -7.26 -8.76 17.67
C TYR A 1 -7.07 -10.11 18.36
N LEU A 2 -5.85 -10.67 18.39
CA LEU A 2 -5.61 -12.00 18.97
C LEU A 2 -5.86 -12.05 20.49
N THR A 3 -5.56 -10.99 21.22
CA THR A 3 -5.80 -10.86 22.65
C THR A 3 -7.27 -10.83 23.00
N GLU A 4 -8.10 -10.19 22.19
CA GLU A 4 -9.54 -10.04 22.42
C GLU A 4 -10.38 -11.15 21.77
N ARG A 5 -9.79 -11.95 20.89
CA ARG A 5 -10.47 -13.00 20.13
C ARG A 5 -11.25 -13.99 20.98
N LYS A 6 -10.76 -14.30 22.19
CA LYS A 6 -11.43 -15.21 23.12
C LYS A 6 -12.47 -14.54 24.00
N LYS A 7 -12.46 -13.20 24.06
CA LYS A 7 -13.34 -12.40 24.93
C LYS A 7 -14.55 -11.84 24.19
N ASP A 8 -14.40 -11.62 22.87
CA ASP A 8 -15.45 -11.08 22.03
C ASP A 8 -15.90 -12.13 21.00
N GLU A 9 -16.99 -12.82 21.31
CA GLU A 9 -17.60 -13.83 20.43
C GLU A 9 -18.07 -13.23 19.11
N ASP A 10 -18.36 -11.94 19.07
CA ASP A 10 -18.86 -11.20 17.93
C ASP A 10 -17.75 -10.52 17.10
N GLN A 11 -16.48 -10.71 17.44
CA GLN A 11 -15.36 -10.11 16.73
C GLN A 11 -15.37 -10.41 15.22
N TRP A 12 -15.88 -11.56 14.82
CA TRP A 12 -16.05 -11.93 13.42
C TRP A 12 -16.95 -10.96 12.64
N LYS A 13 -17.89 -10.27 13.32
CA LYS A 13 -18.77 -9.27 12.70
C LYS A 13 -17.98 -8.05 12.18
N TRP A 14 -16.90 -7.69 12.85
CA TRP A 14 -15.99 -6.64 12.40
C TRP A 14 -15.17 -7.04 11.16
N ILE A 15 -14.92 -8.33 11.02
CA ILE A 15 -14.13 -8.91 9.95
C ILE A 15 -15.02 -9.20 8.74
N LEU A 16 -16.10 -9.92 8.94
CA LEU A 16 -16.95 -10.44 7.86
C LEU A 16 -18.24 -9.63 7.65
N GLY A 17 -18.58 -8.79 8.61
CA GLY A 17 -19.87 -8.09 8.63
C GLY A 17 -21.02 -8.98 9.09
N SER A 18 -22.08 -8.35 9.60
CA SER A 18 -23.30 -9.07 9.98
C SER A 18 -23.84 -9.87 8.79
N LYS A 19 -24.27 -11.11 9.05
CA LYS A 19 -24.72 -12.05 8.01
C LYS A 19 -23.67 -12.35 6.94
N PHE A 20 -22.39 -12.29 7.29
CA PHE A 20 -21.25 -12.55 6.39
C PHE A 20 -21.27 -11.69 5.11
N TYR A 21 -21.75 -10.47 5.22
CA TYR A 21 -22.03 -9.63 4.06
C TYR A 21 -20.79 -9.36 3.20
N SER A 22 -19.58 -9.29 3.79
CA SER A 22 -18.35 -9.02 3.06
C SER A 22 -17.91 -10.17 2.13
N ILE A 23 -18.35 -11.40 2.39
CA ILE A 23 -18.02 -12.58 1.60
C ILE A 23 -19.20 -13.13 0.79
N ASN A 24 -20.45 -12.88 1.22
CA ASN A 24 -21.65 -13.42 0.58
C ASN A 24 -22.16 -12.59 -0.61
N GLN A 25 -21.63 -11.39 -0.83
CA GLN A 25 -22.09 -10.58 -1.96
C GLN A 25 -21.53 -11.10 -3.28
N LYS A 26 -22.42 -11.30 -4.24
CA LYS A 26 -22.08 -11.47 -5.66
C LYS A 26 -21.57 -10.14 -6.21
N SER A 27 -20.35 -9.78 -5.88
CA SER A 27 -19.74 -8.52 -6.31
C SER A 27 -18.35 -8.78 -6.83
N ASN A 28 -18.02 -8.16 -7.96
CA ASN A 28 -16.68 -8.18 -8.56
C ASN A 28 -15.67 -7.30 -7.79
N VAL A 29 -16.10 -6.69 -6.69
CA VAL A 29 -15.26 -5.81 -5.86
C VAL A 29 -14.43 -6.65 -4.89
N SER A 30 -13.16 -6.29 -4.75
CA SER A 30 -12.24 -6.94 -3.81
C SER A 30 -12.85 -7.08 -2.40
N PRO A 31 -12.68 -8.22 -1.72
CA PRO A 31 -13.12 -8.41 -0.34
C PRO A 31 -12.66 -7.30 0.61
N LYS A 32 -11.45 -6.76 0.45
CA LYS A 32 -10.95 -5.66 1.28
C LYS A 32 -11.83 -4.41 1.24
N LEU A 33 -12.45 -4.13 0.11
CA LEU A 33 -13.36 -2.97 -0.03
C LEU A 33 -14.69 -3.17 0.73
N ARG A 34 -14.99 -4.38 1.14
CA ARG A 34 -16.25 -4.76 1.79
C ARG A 34 -16.10 -5.10 3.26
N VAL A 35 -14.87 -5.33 3.72
CA VAL A 35 -14.58 -5.65 5.13
C VAL A 35 -14.89 -4.45 6.01
N PRO A 36 -15.74 -4.58 7.04
CA PRO A 36 -16.12 -3.48 7.91
C PRO A 36 -14.93 -2.74 8.53
N ALA A 37 -13.86 -3.46 8.89
CA ALA A 37 -12.65 -2.90 9.47
C ALA A 37 -11.93 -1.91 8.54
N TYR A 38 -12.16 -1.98 7.22
CA TYR A 38 -11.56 -1.07 6.23
C TYR A 38 -12.48 0.05 5.76
N ARG A 39 -13.70 0.16 6.27
CA ARG A 39 -14.64 1.23 5.86
C ARG A 39 -14.03 2.63 5.98
N TYR A 40 -13.25 2.87 7.04
CA TYR A 40 -12.60 4.16 7.27
C TYR A 40 -11.63 4.55 6.14
N VAL A 41 -11.04 3.57 5.45
CA VAL A 41 -10.09 3.82 4.34
C VAL A 41 -10.80 4.47 3.16
N PHE A 42 -12.01 4.04 2.85
CA PHE A 42 -12.74 4.42 1.63
C PHE A 42 -13.84 5.46 1.90
N LYS A 43 -14.08 5.77 3.18
CA LYS A 43 -15.17 6.64 3.60
C LYS A 43 -15.08 8.01 2.92
N ASP A 44 -16.21 8.46 2.39
CA ASP A 44 -16.47 9.80 1.85
C ASP A 44 -15.53 10.23 0.70
N PHE A 45 -14.66 9.35 0.19
CA PHE A 45 -13.67 9.72 -0.84
C PHE A 45 -14.32 10.23 -2.13
N LEU A 46 -15.31 9.52 -2.66
CA LEU A 46 -15.97 9.89 -3.91
C LEU A 46 -16.77 11.18 -3.76
N GLU A 47 -17.52 11.28 -2.68
CA GLU A 47 -18.35 12.44 -2.36
C GLU A 47 -17.49 13.71 -2.22
N LYS A 48 -16.48 13.67 -1.34
CA LYS A 48 -15.59 14.81 -1.07
C LYS A 48 -14.74 15.20 -2.28
N ASN A 49 -14.42 14.28 -3.16
CA ASN A 49 -13.72 14.59 -4.41
C ASN A 49 -14.66 14.87 -5.58
N LYS A 50 -15.99 14.87 -5.38
CA LYS A 50 -16.98 15.13 -6.42
C LYS A 50 -16.83 14.19 -7.63
N ILE A 51 -16.45 12.92 -7.36
CA ILE A 51 -16.20 11.90 -8.38
C ILE A 51 -17.48 11.09 -8.62
N ASN A 52 -17.97 11.11 -9.85
CA ASN A 52 -19.04 10.22 -10.29
C ASN A 52 -18.45 9.11 -11.16
N ALA A 53 -18.60 7.86 -10.71
CA ALA A 53 -18.06 6.69 -11.40
C ALA A 53 -19.20 5.90 -12.05
N THR A 54 -19.14 5.77 -13.39
CA THR A 54 -20.11 4.98 -14.16
C THR A 54 -19.40 3.80 -14.81
N ASN A 55 -19.92 2.59 -14.59
CA ASN A 55 -19.39 1.33 -15.14
C ASN A 55 -17.97 0.94 -14.69
N PHE A 56 -17.44 1.53 -13.64
CA PHE A 56 -16.19 1.11 -13.01
C PHE A 56 -16.21 1.39 -11.51
N VAL A 57 -15.32 0.72 -10.77
CA VAL A 57 -15.16 0.91 -9.32
C VAL A 57 -14.05 1.94 -9.10
N ALA A 58 -14.43 3.18 -8.80
CA ALA A 58 -13.48 4.21 -8.39
C ALA A 58 -13.11 4.03 -6.91
N VAL A 59 -11.82 3.96 -6.63
CA VAL A 59 -11.30 3.75 -5.27
C VAL A 59 -10.26 4.81 -4.93
N GLY A 60 -10.40 5.40 -3.76
CA GLY A 60 -9.44 6.32 -3.18
C GLY A 60 -9.61 6.39 -1.67
N SER A 61 -8.83 7.21 -0.99
CA SER A 61 -8.84 7.27 0.45
C SER A 61 -8.51 8.67 0.96
N LEU A 62 -9.28 9.13 1.93
CA LEU A 62 -8.98 10.32 2.74
C LEU A 62 -8.35 9.96 4.09
N ALA A 63 -8.19 8.67 4.37
CA ALA A 63 -7.60 8.22 5.62
C ALA A 63 -6.09 8.50 5.68
N LYS A 64 -5.58 8.74 6.89
CA LYS A 64 -4.14 8.79 7.15
C LYS A 64 -3.47 7.51 6.63
N GLY A 65 -2.46 7.64 5.75
CA GLY A 65 -1.82 6.51 5.07
C GLY A 65 -2.48 6.10 3.75
N GLY A 66 -3.62 6.69 3.40
CA GLY A 66 -4.27 6.47 2.11
C GLY A 66 -4.59 5.00 1.83
N LEU A 67 -4.54 4.61 0.57
CA LEU A 67 -4.80 3.24 0.11
C LEU A 67 -3.77 2.22 0.60
N SER A 68 -2.61 2.66 1.11
CA SER A 68 -1.63 1.73 1.71
C SER A 68 -2.14 1.05 2.99
N ASN A 69 -3.26 1.48 3.54
CA ASN A 69 -3.93 0.77 4.64
C ASN A 69 -4.63 -0.53 4.17
N ALA A 70 -4.97 -0.64 2.88
CA ALA A 70 -5.79 -1.73 2.36
C ALA A 70 -5.20 -2.40 1.09
N TRP A 71 -3.94 -2.17 0.77
CA TRP A 71 -3.29 -2.75 -0.39
C TRP A 71 -2.77 -4.19 -0.17
N GLY A 72 -2.34 -4.84 -1.24
CA GLY A 72 -1.82 -6.22 -1.20
C GLY A 72 -0.33 -6.33 -0.86
N CYS A 73 0.36 -5.20 -0.66
CA CYS A 73 1.79 -5.12 -0.32
C CYS A 73 2.76 -5.74 -1.33
N GLY A 74 2.30 -6.23 -2.48
CA GLY A 74 3.17 -6.69 -3.55
C GLY A 74 3.95 -5.51 -4.15
N VAL A 75 5.26 -5.65 -4.31
CA VAL A 75 6.13 -4.59 -4.83
C VAL A 75 7.11 -5.13 -5.85
N ALA A 76 7.39 -4.32 -6.86
CA ALA A 76 8.43 -4.55 -7.84
C ALA A 76 9.02 -3.19 -8.25
N ARG A 77 10.24 -3.20 -8.77
CA ARG A 77 10.79 -2.03 -9.47
C ARG A 77 10.26 -2.00 -10.89
N LEU A 78 10.12 -0.81 -11.46
CA LEU A 78 9.87 -0.67 -12.89
C LEU A 78 11.07 -1.25 -13.66
N SER A 79 10.78 -2.00 -14.71
CA SER A 79 11.80 -2.48 -15.65
C SER A 79 12.31 -1.33 -16.52
N GLU A 80 13.46 -1.49 -17.16
CA GLU A 80 13.98 -0.51 -18.10
C GLU A 80 12.96 -0.17 -19.20
N ARG A 81 12.31 -1.18 -19.76
CA ARG A 81 11.29 -1.00 -20.79
C ARG A 81 10.07 -0.18 -20.31
N GLU A 82 9.66 -0.36 -19.06
CA GLU A 82 8.57 0.44 -18.49
C GLU A 82 9.00 1.90 -18.26
N MET A 83 10.31 2.13 -18.08
CA MET A 83 10.88 3.47 -17.89
C MET A 83 11.10 4.25 -19.18
N ASP A 84 11.02 3.64 -20.36
CA ASP A 84 11.28 4.28 -21.66
C ASP A 84 10.42 5.53 -21.92
N SER A 85 9.24 5.61 -21.32
CA SER A 85 8.35 6.76 -21.45
C SER A 85 8.53 7.85 -20.38
N TYR A 86 9.43 7.64 -19.43
CA TYR A 86 9.68 8.60 -18.35
C TYR A 86 10.80 9.60 -18.72
N PRO A 87 10.77 10.82 -18.18
CA PRO A 87 11.79 11.84 -18.47
C PRO A 87 13.13 11.62 -17.71
N PHE A 88 13.29 10.45 -17.08
CA PHE A 88 14.47 10.05 -16.31
C PHE A 88 14.72 8.55 -16.46
N SER A 89 15.95 8.14 -16.28
CA SER A 89 16.37 6.74 -16.41
C SER A 89 16.22 5.97 -15.07
N ARG A 90 16.35 4.65 -15.15
CA ARG A 90 16.39 3.80 -13.96
C ARG A 90 17.55 4.16 -13.02
N ILE A 91 18.71 4.52 -13.56
CA ILE A 91 19.88 4.87 -12.77
C ILE A 91 19.62 6.09 -11.90
N ASP A 92 18.87 7.07 -12.41
CA ASP A 92 18.56 8.32 -11.70
C ASP A 92 17.71 8.09 -10.43
N ILE A 93 16.99 6.97 -10.35
CA ILE A 93 16.10 6.66 -9.22
C ILE A 93 16.52 5.43 -8.40
N GLU A 94 17.66 4.80 -8.73
CA GLU A 94 18.11 3.58 -8.05
C GLU A 94 18.33 3.80 -6.55
N GLU A 95 19.00 4.89 -6.17
CA GLU A 95 19.18 5.26 -4.76
C GLU A 95 17.84 5.51 -4.06
N SER A 96 16.88 6.13 -4.74
CA SER A 96 15.55 6.36 -4.22
C SER A 96 14.79 5.06 -3.96
N TYR A 97 14.93 4.07 -4.83
CA TYR A 97 14.38 2.72 -4.62
C TYR A 97 14.95 2.07 -3.36
N GLU A 98 16.26 2.14 -3.16
CA GLU A 98 16.90 1.58 -1.95
C GLU A 98 16.39 2.27 -0.69
N ILE A 99 16.41 3.61 -0.66
CA ILE A 99 15.96 4.41 0.49
C ILE A 99 14.51 4.07 0.86
N VAL A 100 13.61 4.07 -0.13
CA VAL A 100 12.19 3.80 0.08
C VAL A 100 11.97 2.35 0.54
N ALA A 101 12.66 1.39 -0.06
CA ALA A 101 12.49 -0.01 0.27
C ALA A 101 13.02 -0.36 1.65
N ARG A 102 14.13 0.22 2.08
CA ARG A 102 14.62 0.08 3.47
C ARG A 102 13.63 0.67 4.47
N ARG A 103 13.06 1.83 4.16
CA ARG A 103 12.05 2.50 4.98
C ARG A 103 10.77 1.68 5.07
N MET A 104 10.27 1.18 3.96
CA MET A 104 9.09 0.33 3.93
C MET A 104 9.30 -1.01 4.63
N GLY A 105 10.51 -1.54 4.58
CA GLY A 105 10.84 -2.88 5.03
C GLY A 105 10.27 -3.93 4.06
N ILE A 106 10.94 -4.10 2.93
CA ILE A 106 10.56 -5.10 1.92
C ILE A 106 11.24 -6.42 2.26
N SER A 107 10.49 -7.51 2.20
CA SER A 107 11.03 -8.87 2.24
C SER A 107 10.91 -9.56 0.89
N GLY A 108 11.89 -10.40 0.57
CA GLY A 108 11.93 -11.13 -0.70
C GLY A 108 13.21 -11.95 -0.84
N ALA A 109 13.20 -12.87 -1.80
CA ALA A 109 14.39 -13.63 -2.17
C ALA A 109 15.21 -12.86 -3.20
N ASN A 110 16.52 -13.05 -3.17
CA ASN A 110 17.45 -12.42 -4.10
C ASN A 110 18.25 -13.42 -4.96
N SER A 111 17.80 -14.65 -5.03
CA SER A 111 18.51 -15.73 -5.71
C SER A 111 17.60 -16.78 -6.33
N ASP A 112 16.33 -16.46 -6.56
CA ASP A 112 15.39 -17.36 -7.23
C ASP A 112 15.07 -16.89 -8.67
N ASP A 113 14.24 -17.64 -9.37
CA ASP A 113 13.97 -17.42 -10.80
C ASP A 113 13.12 -16.18 -11.09
N LEU A 114 12.53 -15.56 -10.07
CA LEU A 114 11.80 -14.30 -10.19
C LEU A 114 12.64 -13.09 -9.76
N SER A 115 13.86 -13.33 -9.41
CA SER A 115 14.79 -12.32 -8.93
C SER A 115 14.95 -11.15 -9.91
N ASP A 116 15.20 -11.45 -11.16
CA ASP A 116 15.35 -10.42 -12.20
C ASP A 116 14.04 -9.68 -12.45
N TYR A 117 12.91 -10.38 -12.39
CA TYR A 117 11.60 -9.79 -12.60
C TYR A 117 11.25 -8.75 -11.53
N PHE A 118 11.51 -9.06 -10.26
CA PHE A 118 11.21 -8.14 -9.16
C PHE A 118 12.28 -7.06 -8.95
N GLY A 119 13.41 -7.15 -9.62
CA GLY A 119 14.54 -6.26 -9.40
C GLY A 119 15.12 -6.43 -8.00
N LEU A 120 16.15 -7.25 -7.90
CA LEU A 120 16.68 -7.69 -6.63
C LEU A 120 17.61 -6.75 -5.97
N ASP A 121 17.53 -6.82 -4.68
CA ASP A 121 18.28 -5.95 -3.83
C ASP A 121 18.85 -6.71 -2.64
N HIS A 122 20.14 -6.59 -2.44
CA HIS A 122 20.86 -7.11 -1.28
C HIS A 122 20.39 -6.52 0.06
N TRP A 123 19.63 -5.41 0.02
CA TRP A 123 19.08 -4.73 1.18
C TRP A 123 17.67 -5.19 1.57
N SER A 124 17.03 -6.08 0.82
CA SER A 124 15.76 -6.69 1.22
C SER A 124 15.94 -7.53 2.49
N GLN A 125 14.92 -7.53 3.32
CA GLN A 125 14.85 -8.51 4.42
C GLN A 125 14.68 -9.92 3.83
N PRO A 126 15.07 -10.98 4.56
CA PRO A 126 14.81 -12.35 4.12
C PRO A 126 13.34 -12.56 3.75
N PRO A 127 13.03 -13.44 2.81
CA PRO A 127 11.65 -13.73 2.46
C PRO A 127 10.88 -14.27 3.66
N ILE A 128 9.60 -13.89 3.77
CA ILE A 128 8.70 -14.43 4.80
C ILE A 128 8.62 -15.95 4.63
N GLU A 129 8.63 -16.69 5.73
CA GLU A 129 8.57 -18.16 5.71
C GLU A 129 7.35 -18.67 4.93
N MET A 130 7.53 -19.75 4.23
CA MET A 130 6.43 -20.46 3.57
C MET A 130 5.78 -21.43 4.54
N ASP A 131 4.47 -21.58 4.44
CA ASP A 131 3.80 -22.70 5.06
C ASP A 131 4.22 -24.04 4.42
N GLN A 132 3.80 -25.12 5.04
CA GLN A 132 4.19 -26.48 4.62
C GLN A 132 3.79 -26.79 3.17
N PHE A 133 2.59 -26.35 2.75
CA PHE A 133 2.09 -26.62 1.40
C PHE A 133 2.90 -25.88 0.33
N HIS A 134 3.09 -24.57 0.51
CA HIS A 134 3.89 -23.77 -0.42
C HIS A 134 5.35 -24.20 -0.44
N SER A 135 5.92 -24.60 0.70
CA SER A 135 7.26 -25.16 0.79
C SER A 135 7.39 -26.45 -0.02
N MET A 136 6.39 -27.34 0.06
CA MET A 136 6.35 -28.57 -0.73
C MET A 136 6.27 -28.29 -2.23
N LEU A 137 5.41 -27.35 -2.65
CA LEU A 137 5.29 -26.96 -4.06
C LEU A 137 6.59 -26.36 -4.58
N PHE A 138 7.23 -25.50 -3.82
CA PHE A 138 8.49 -24.88 -4.21
C PHE A 138 9.62 -25.91 -4.33
N LYS A 139 9.71 -26.86 -3.39
CA LYS A 139 10.66 -27.99 -3.47
C LYS A 139 10.43 -28.84 -4.71
N ARG A 140 9.17 -29.11 -5.08
CA ARG A 140 8.83 -29.80 -6.33
C ARG A 140 9.27 -29.02 -7.56
N TYR A 141 9.00 -27.72 -7.59
CA TYR A 141 9.47 -26.86 -8.66
C TYR A 141 10.98 -26.95 -8.83
N LEU A 142 11.75 -26.81 -7.75
CA LEU A 142 13.21 -26.86 -7.81
C LEU A 142 13.75 -28.17 -8.40
N LYS A 143 13.06 -29.29 -8.19
CA LYS A 143 13.43 -30.60 -8.81
C LYS A 143 13.22 -30.63 -10.33
N HIS A 144 12.30 -29.84 -10.85
CA HIS A 144 11.95 -29.83 -12.28
C HIS A 144 12.24 -28.47 -12.93
N ARG A 145 13.02 -27.64 -12.26
CA ARG A 145 13.29 -26.26 -12.61
C ARG A 145 13.75 -26.08 -14.05
N GLU A 146 14.75 -26.84 -14.47
CA GLU A 146 15.33 -26.70 -15.80
C GLU A 146 14.30 -26.98 -16.89
N MET A 147 13.57 -28.09 -16.77
CA MET A 147 12.51 -28.45 -17.71
C MET A 147 11.40 -27.39 -17.77
N LEU A 148 10.96 -26.90 -16.62
CA LEU A 148 9.91 -25.89 -16.54
C LEU A 148 10.37 -24.53 -17.10
N ASN A 149 11.61 -24.13 -16.86
CA ASN A 149 12.17 -22.91 -17.40
C ASN A 149 12.26 -22.94 -18.93
N LEU A 150 12.50 -24.09 -19.55
CA LEU A 150 12.45 -24.25 -21.02
C LEU A 150 11.04 -23.93 -21.59
N THR A 151 9.99 -24.14 -20.82
CA THR A 151 8.62 -23.77 -21.22
C THR A 151 8.26 -22.31 -20.88
N GLY A 152 9.19 -21.54 -20.33
CA GLY A 152 8.96 -20.16 -19.87
C GLY A 152 8.33 -20.05 -18.48
N PHE A 153 8.06 -21.19 -17.81
CA PHE A 153 7.50 -21.18 -16.46
C PHE A 153 8.59 -20.96 -15.42
N LYS A 154 8.45 -19.88 -14.64
CA LYS A 154 9.34 -19.56 -13.52
C LYS A 154 8.55 -19.41 -12.23
N LEU A 155 9.12 -19.86 -11.12
CA LEU A 155 8.54 -19.73 -9.79
C LEU A 155 9.60 -19.21 -8.81
N GLY A 156 9.22 -18.25 -7.98
CA GLY A 156 10.07 -17.67 -6.96
C GLY A 156 9.27 -17.14 -5.79
N ARG A 157 9.96 -16.49 -4.87
CA ARG A 157 9.38 -15.90 -3.68
C ARG A 157 8.80 -14.52 -4.00
N SER A 158 7.62 -14.26 -3.50
CA SER A 158 7.02 -12.93 -3.60
C SER A 158 7.90 -11.87 -2.94
N ARG A 159 7.96 -10.70 -3.56
CA ARG A 159 8.52 -9.51 -2.97
C ARG A 159 7.40 -8.66 -2.41
N VAL A 160 7.42 -8.41 -1.11
CA VAL A 160 6.31 -7.78 -0.40
C VAL A 160 6.79 -6.73 0.60
N ALA A 161 6.04 -5.65 0.71
CA ALA A 161 6.24 -4.63 1.74
C ALA A 161 5.68 -5.10 3.10
N ALA A 162 6.16 -6.25 3.52
CA ALA A 162 5.86 -6.88 4.80
C ALA A 162 7.18 -7.34 5.43
N ILE A 163 7.40 -6.99 6.68
CA ILE A 163 8.69 -7.25 7.34
C ILE A 163 8.78 -8.66 7.89
N SER A 164 9.89 -9.35 7.60
CA SER A 164 10.26 -10.65 8.16
C SER A 164 11.16 -10.53 9.39
N ARG A 165 11.69 -9.34 9.66
CA ARG A 165 12.43 -8.94 10.87
C ARG A 165 11.89 -7.63 11.40
N ASN A 166 11.95 -7.43 12.72
CA ASN A 166 11.48 -6.19 13.34
C ASN A 166 12.14 -4.94 12.70
N LEU A 167 11.34 -3.89 12.51
CA LEU A 167 11.79 -2.62 11.96
C LEU A 167 11.13 -1.47 12.72
N GLY A 168 11.89 -0.76 13.54
CA GLY A 168 11.35 0.26 14.44
C GLY A 168 10.29 -0.33 15.39
N ASN A 169 9.12 0.25 15.40
CA ASN A 169 8.00 -0.22 16.24
C ASN A 169 7.21 -1.38 15.59
N ARG A 170 7.43 -1.66 14.31
CA ARG A 170 6.77 -2.72 13.58
C ARG A 170 7.40 -4.07 13.91
N LYS A 171 6.57 -5.09 14.09
CA LYS A 171 7.01 -6.45 14.43
C LYS A 171 6.99 -7.34 13.20
N ALA A 172 7.92 -8.29 13.16
CA ALA A 172 7.99 -9.28 12.09
C ALA A 172 6.66 -10.02 11.93
N CYS A 173 6.38 -10.45 10.69
CA CYS A 173 5.23 -11.29 10.39
C CYS A 173 5.29 -12.59 11.19
N ASP A 174 4.20 -12.92 11.85
CA ASP A 174 4.04 -14.14 12.67
C ASP A 174 3.20 -15.21 11.95
N LEU A 175 2.97 -15.04 10.65
CA LEU A 175 2.20 -15.97 9.81
C LEU A 175 0.75 -16.21 10.30
N SER A 176 0.18 -15.25 11.04
CA SER A 176 -1.20 -15.37 11.56
C SER A 176 -2.29 -15.47 10.49
N GLY A 177 -1.95 -15.20 9.22
CA GLY A 177 -2.87 -15.30 8.09
C GLY A 177 -3.97 -14.23 8.01
N ASN A 178 -3.94 -13.22 8.87
CA ASN A 178 -5.00 -12.21 9.00
C ASN A 178 -4.84 -10.98 8.10
N CYS A 179 -3.99 -11.05 7.08
CA CYS A 179 -3.62 -9.90 6.23
C CYS A 179 -4.82 -9.22 5.57
N LEU A 180 -5.88 -10.00 5.26
CA LEU A 180 -7.10 -9.47 4.64
C LEU A 180 -7.86 -8.52 5.58
N TRP A 181 -7.75 -8.69 6.88
CA TRP A 181 -8.51 -7.95 7.88
C TRP A 181 -7.68 -6.95 8.69
N GLY A 182 -6.42 -6.86 8.40
CA GLY A 182 -5.45 -6.01 9.09
C GLY A 182 -4.37 -6.81 9.80
N CYS A 183 -3.21 -6.19 9.94
CA CYS A 183 -2.05 -6.81 10.57
C CYS A 183 -1.88 -6.29 12.00
N HIS A 184 -2.11 -7.13 13.00
CA HIS A 184 -1.96 -6.77 14.41
C HIS A 184 -0.49 -6.54 14.84
N LYS A 185 0.47 -6.90 14.01
CA LYS A 185 1.91 -6.69 14.20
C LYS A 185 2.43 -5.46 13.49
N ASP A 186 1.59 -4.80 12.68
CA ASP A 186 2.02 -3.77 11.73
C ASP A 186 3.13 -4.26 10.78
N SER A 187 3.21 -5.58 10.53
CA SER A 187 4.19 -6.15 9.60
C SER A 187 3.97 -5.66 8.17
N LEU A 188 2.73 -5.50 7.75
CA LEU A 188 2.38 -4.89 6.47
C LEU A 188 2.66 -3.39 6.51
N TYR A 189 3.30 -2.87 5.47
CA TYR A 189 3.55 -1.45 5.39
C TYR A 189 2.27 -0.65 5.17
N SER A 190 2.14 0.42 5.93
CA SER A 190 1.22 1.52 5.67
C SER A 190 1.98 2.84 5.78
N ALA A 191 1.74 3.77 4.87
CA ALA A 191 2.33 5.11 4.94
C ALA A 191 1.91 5.88 6.22
N ALA A 192 0.87 5.42 6.90
CA ALA A 192 0.49 5.94 8.22
C ALA A 192 1.60 5.77 9.27
N HIS A 193 2.48 4.77 9.12
CA HIS A 193 3.60 4.56 10.03
C HIS A 193 4.64 5.69 9.93
N GLU A 194 4.82 6.25 8.74
CA GLU A 194 5.78 7.33 8.49
C GLU A 194 5.41 8.62 9.23
N LEU A 195 4.11 8.90 9.36
CA LEU A 195 3.66 10.12 10.02
C LEU A 195 4.18 10.24 11.46
N THR A 196 4.22 9.12 12.20
CA THR A 196 4.75 9.10 13.57
C THR A 196 6.22 9.53 13.62
N SER A 197 6.99 9.18 12.61
CA SER A 197 8.39 9.58 12.48
C SER A 197 8.52 11.04 12.03
N LEU A 198 7.69 11.48 11.09
CA LEU A 198 7.69 12.84 10.57
C LEU A 198 7.28 13.87 11.62
N LEU A 199 6.34 13.54 12.50
CA LEU A 199 5.89 14.42 13.61
C LEU A 199 6.99 14.73 14.64
N LYS A 200 8.13 14.03 14.60
CA LYS A 200 9.29 14.34 15.44
C LYS A 200 10.09 15.55 14.93
N PHE A 201 9.88 15.97 13.69
CA PHE A 201 10.56 17.12 13.11
C PHE A 201 9.77 18.39 13.38
N PRO A 202 10.35 19.42 14.04
CA PRO A 202 9.63 20.66 14.38
C PRO A 202 9.12 21.44 13.15
N SER A 203 9.81 21.28 12.02
CA SER A 203 9.43 21.91 10.75
C SER A 203 8.28 21.21 10.02
N PHE A 204 7.94 19.99 10.42
CA PHE A 204 6.86 19.23 9.80
C PHE A 204 5.53 19.53 10.47
N LYS A 205 4.53 19.91 9.67
CA LYS A 205 3.17 20.15 10.14
C LYS A 205 2.21 19.22 9.42
N TYR A 206 1.42 18.50 10.17
CA TYR A 206 0.34 17.65 9.65
C TYR A 206 -1.01 18.29 9.93
N LYS A 207 -1.76 18.55 8.87
CA LYS A 207 -3.12 19.07 8.98
C LYS A 207 -4.10 17.99 8.56
N SER A 208 -4.77 17.39 9.54
CA SER A 208 -5.84 16.42 9.30
C SER A 208 -7.18 17.13 9.07
N GLY A 209 -8.09 16.49 8.33
CA GLY A 209 -9.43 17.03 8.08
C GLY A 209 -9.51 18.05 6.95
N PHE A 210 -8.39 18.57 6.48
CA PHE A 210 -8.37 19.53 5.39
C PHE A 210 -8.51 18.83 4.03
N ILE A 211 -9.62 19.09 3.34
CA ILE A 211 -9.91 18.55 2.00
C ILE A 211 -9.59 19.61 0.97
N VAL A 212 -8.63 19.34 0.11
CA VAL A 212 -8.21 20.26 -0.96
C VAL A 212 -9.21 20.24 -2.10
N ASP A 213 -9.75 21.40 -2.44
CA ASP A 213 -10.68 21.58 -3.57
C ASP A 213 -9.99 22.10 -4.81
N GLU A 214 -9.06 23.04 -4.65
CA GLU A 214 -8.44 23.76 -5.75
C GLU A 214 -6.96 24.06 -5.46
N VAL A 215 -6.15 24.00 -6.49
CA VAL A 215 -4.73 24.36 -6.48
C VAL A 215 -4.47 25.38 -7.59
N ILE A 216 -4.04 26.58 -7.23
CA ILE A 216 -3.79 27.66 -8.18
C ILE A 216 -2.31 28.01 -8.16
N LYS A 217 -1.65 27.90 -9.31
CA LYS A 217 -0.28 28.40 -9.50
C LYS A 217 -0.32 29.87 -9.87
N ASN A 218 0.53 30.67 -9.23
CA ASN A 218 0.78 32.08 -9.58
C ASN A 218 2.30 32.37 -9.64
N ASP A 219 2.66 33.60 -9.93
CA ASP A 219 4.05 34.02 -10.13
C ASP A 219 4.93 33.89 -8.87
N ILE A 220 4.32 33.88 -7.68
CA ILE A 220 5.02 33.83 -6.38
C ILE A 220 4.96 32.46 -5.71
N GLY A 221 4.17 31.54 -6.23
CA GLY A 221 4.03 30.20 -5.62
C GLY A 221 2.75 29.48 -5.97
N VAL A 222 2.17 28.83 -4.98
CA VAL A 222 0.94 28.06 -5.11
C VAL A 222 -0.04 28.44 -4.01
N VAL A 223 -1.28 28.65 -4.37
CA VAL A 223 -2.41 28.85 -3.48
C VAL A 223 -3.24 27.57 -3.45
N ILE A 224 -3.47 27.04 -2.26
CA ILE A 224 -4.23 25.81 -2.02
C ILE A 224 -5.50 26.21 -1.28
N LYS A 225 -6.66 25.95 -1.86
CA LYS A 225 -7.96 26.18 -1.25
C LYS A 225 -8.60 24.85 -0.88
N GLY A 226 -9.32 24.82 0.21
CA GLY A 226 -10.02 23.63 0.67
C GLY A 226 -10.88 23.90 1.89
N GLU A 227 -11.47 22.84 2.41
CA GLU A 227 -12.34 22.87 3.57
C GLU A 227 -11.68 22.15 4.77
N ASP A 228 -11.72 22.79 5.93
CA ASP A 228 -11.43 22.16 7.23
C ASP A 228 -12.75 22.08 8.02
N GLY A 229 -13.39 20.92 7.95
CA GLY A 229 -14.75 20.74 8.46
C GLY A 229 -15.76 21.54 7.63
N PHE A 230 -16.24 22.68 8.19
CA PHE A 230 -17.21 23.57 7.53
C PHE A 230 -16.60 24.93 7.14
N LEU A 231 -15.31 25.11 7.38
CA LEU A 231 -14.64 26.39 7.13
C LEU A 231 -13.78 26.30 5.88
N ASN A 232 -13.98 27.26 4.98
CA ASN A 232 -13.09 27.45 3.85
C ASN A 232 -11.75 28.00 4.33
N GLU A 233 -10.67 27.40 3.91
CA GLU A 233 -9.32 27.82 4.28
C GLU A 233 -8.43 27.91 3.05
N THR A 234 -7.49 28.85 3.10
CA THR A 234 -6.49 29.05 2.04
C THR A 234 -5.10 28.96 2.63
N ILE A 235 -4.26 28.13 2.01
CA ILE A 235 -2.85 27.95 2.36
C ILE A 235 -1.99 28.38 1.18
N THR A 236 -0.92 29.14 1.45
CA THR A 236 0.06 29.52 0.43
C THR A 236 1.36 28.77 0.62
N ALA A 237 1.99 28.33 -0.48
CA ALA A 237 3.26 27.63 -0.46
C ALA A 237 4.13 28.01 -1.66
N LYS A 238 5.44 27.91 -1.50
CA LYS A 238 6.38 28.12 -2.63
C LYS A 238 6.32 26.97 -3.63
N ARG A 239 6.08 25.74 -3.17
CA ARG A 239 6.01 24.51 -3.98
C ARG A 239 4.93 23.59 -3.44
N ILE A 240 4.34 22.77 -4.29
CA ILE A 240 3.40 21.71 -3.93
C ILE A 240 3.84 20.39 -4.55
N PHE A 241 3.60 19.30 -3.82
CA PHE A 241 3.66 17.93 -4.31
C PHE A 241 2.26 17.34 -4.25
N LEU A 242 1.66 17.09 -5.40
CA LEU A 242 0.35 16.44 -5.48
C LEU A 242 0.53 14.91 -5.41
N ALA A 243 0.16 14.34 -4.28
CA ALA A 243 0.24 12.90 -4.01
C ALA A 243 -1.07 12.35 -3.43
N ALA A 244 -2.20 12.84 -3.94
CA ALA A 244 -3.54 12.54 -3.43
C ALA A 244 -4.14 11.23 -4.00
N GLY A 245 -3.34 10.40 -4.65
CA GLY A 245 -3.78 9.23 -5.41
C GLY A 245 -4.27 9.63 -6.80
N THR A 246 -4.34 8.67 -7.71
CA THR A 246 -4.58 8.93 -9.14
C THR A 246 -5.79 9.84 -9.40
N LEU A 247 -6.96 9.45 -8.88
CA LEU A 247 -8.21 10.19 -9.16
C LEU A 247 -8.20 11.61 -8.61
N ALA A 248 -7.84 11.77 -7.33
CA ALA A 248 -7.85 13.09 -6.70
C ALA A 248 -6.72 13.99 -7.22
N THR A 249 -5.54 13.44 -7.51
CA THR A 249 -4.44 14.21 -8.14
C THR A 249 -4.84 14.69 -9.53
N THR A 250 -5.46 13.83 -10.36
CA THR A 250 -5.94 14.23 -11.68
C THR A 250 -6.98 15.34 -11.60
N ARG A 251 -7.94 15.21 -10.68
CA ARG A 251 -8.95 16.27 -10.45
C ARG A 251 -8.33 17.62 -10.06
N LEU A 252 -7.29 17.59 -9.23
CA LEU A 252 -6.62 18.81 -8.77
C LEU A 252 -5.68 19.42 -9.82
N ALA A 253 -5.27 18.64 -10.81
CA ALA A 253 -4.37 19.09 -11.89
C ALA A 253 -5.12 19.59 -13.13
N LEU A 254 -6.43 19.31 -13.26
CA LEU A 254 -7.31 19.77 -14.35
C LEU A 254 -7.98 21.07 -13.98
#